data_e46a49afb59a63d6f4088880668c6718
#
_entry.id   e46a49afb59a63d6f4088880668c6718
#
_cell.length_a   1.000
_cell.length_b   1.000
_cell.length_c   1.000
_cell.angle_alpha   90.00
_cell.angle_beta   90.00
_cell.angle_gamma   90.00
#
_symmetry.space_group_name_H-M   'P 1'
#
loop_
_entity.id
_entity.type
_entity.pdbx_description
1 polymer ?
#
loop_
_entity_poly.entity_id
_entity_poly.type
_entity_poly.pdbx_seq_one_letter_code
_entity_poly.pdbx_strand_id
1 'polypeptide(L)'
;INVCGKTGTVENFATVDGEKVKLQDHSVFLAFAPKENPKIVVAVFIENGGFGATWAGPIASLMMEKYLKNEITRTDLEKRMLEGDLSSNYVLKDISDKQKEERERLRRLEKERLEKLKKVQQSGKN
;
A
#
# COMPACT_ATOMS: atom_id res chain seq x y z
N ILE A 1 -15.77 7.77 26.25
CA ILE A 1 -15.95 6.32 26.05
C ILE A 1 -14.58 5.68 26.22
N ASN A 2 -14.44 4.75 27.17
CA ASN A 2 -13.23 3.97 27.34
C ASN A 2 -13.18 2.86 26.27
N VAL A 3 -12.13 2.86 25.47
CA VAL A 3 -11.93 1.90 24.38
C VAL A 3 -10.74 1.01 24.71
N CYS A 4 -10.90 -0.28 24.52
CA CYS A 4 -9.79 -1.23 24.52
C CYS A 4 -9.48 -1.64 23.07
N GLY A 5 -8.24 -1.53 22.68
CA GLY A 5 -7.85 -1.89 21.31
C GLY A 5 -6.38 -2.23 21.17
N LYS A 6 -6.06 -2.86 20.03
CA LYS A 6 -4.71 -3.23 19.65
C LYS A 6 -4.48 -2.90 18.18
N THR A 7 -3.37 -2.21 17.92
CA THR A 7 -2.85 -2.02 16.57
C THR A 7 -2.13 -3.26 16.08
N GLY A 8 -2.20 -3.51 14.80
CA GLY A 8 -1.37 -4.47 14.07
C GLY A 8 -0.80 -3.82 12.82
N THR A 9 0.31 -4.36 12.37
CA THR A 9 0.92 -4.01 11.09
C THR A 9 1.24 -5.33 10.39
N VAL A 10 0.72 -5.49 9.18
CA VAL A 10 0.97 -6.69 8.37
C VAL A 10 1.95 -6.31 7.28
N GLU A 11 3.09 -6.99 7.26
CA GLU A 11 4.09 -6.76 6.22
C GLU A 11 3.51 -7.12 4.84
N ASN A 12 3.79 -6.27 3.87
CA ASN A 12 3.31 -6.42 2.52
C ASN A 12 4.46 -6.50 1.53
N PHE A 13 4.41 -7.50 0.68
CA PHE A 13 5.41 -7.73 -0.35
C PHE A 13 4.72 -8.12 -1.66
N ALA A 14 5.34 -7.74 -2.76
CA ALA A 14 5.00 -8.27 -4.06
C ALA A 14 6.19 -8.97 -4.70
N THR A 15 5.93 -9.84 -5.63
CA THR A 15 6.95 -10.41 -6.50
C THR A 15 6.87 -9.71 -7.84
N VAL A 16 7.92 -8.99 -8.19
CA VAL A 16 8.05 -8.28 -9.46
C VAL A 16 9.26 -8.85 -10.17
N ASP A 17 9.04 -9.44 -11.33
CA ASP A 17 10.11 -10.05 -12.14
C ASP A 17 10.93 -11.13 -11.42
N GLY A 18 10.31 -11.87 -10.51
CA GLY A 18 10.94 -12.89 -9.69
C GLY A 18 11.64 -12.35 -8.42
N GLU A 19 11.68 -11.05 -8.23
CA GLU A 19 12.26 -10.41 -7.04
C GLU A 19 11.17 -10.00 -6.05
N LYS A 20 11.47 -10.18 -4.75
CA LYS A 20 10.58 -9.77 -3.66
C LYS A 20 10.76 -8.29 -3.38
N VAL A 21 9.73 -7.51 -3.65
CA VAL A 21 9.70 -6.05 -3.41
C VAL A 21 8.86 -5.75 -2.19
N LYS A 22 9.41 -4.98 -1.25
CA LYS A 22 8.68 -4.48 -0.08
C LYS A 22 7.71 -3.38 -0.51
N LEU A 23 6.45 -3.54 -0.10
CA LEU A 23 5.41 -2.55 -0.26
C LEU A 23 5.09 -1.86 1.05
N GLN A 24 4.19 -0.87 1.00
CA GLN A 24 3.64 -0.27 2.20
C GLN A 24 2.85 -1.33 2.98
N ASP A 25 3.13 -1.45 4.28
CA ASP A 25 2.46 -2.41 5.15
C ASP A 25 0.95 -2.15 5.23
N HIS A 26 0.18 -3.19 5.56
CA HIS A 26 -1.25 -3.03 5.83
C HIS A 26 -1.47 -2.57 7.28
N SER A 27 -2.38 -1.62 7.45
CA SER A 27 -2.78 -1.07 8.75
C SER A 27 -3.93 -1.90 9.32
N VAL A 28 -3.77 -2.37 10.57
CA VAL A 28 -4.79 -3.17 11.25
C VAL A 28 -5.10 -2.58 12.61
N PHE A 29 -6.36 -2.55 12.98
CA PHE A 29 -6.81 -2.20 14.31
C PHE A 29 -8.02 -3.03 14.71
N LEU A 30 -7.97 -3.62 15.90
CA LEU A 30 -9.07 -4.33 16.53
C LEU A 30 -9.39 -3.66 17.86
N ALA A 31 -10.65 -3.35 18.11
CA ALA A 31 -11.06 -2.72 19.35
C ALA A 31 -12.47 -3.07 19.76
N PHE A 32 -12.77 -2.90 21.04
CA PHE A 32 -14.11 -2.97 21.60
C PHE A 32 -14.40 -1.79 22.54
N ALA A 33 -15.65 -1.45 22.67
CA ALA A 33 -16.11 -0.35 23.52
C ALA A 33 -17.56 -0.54 24.00
N PRO A 34 -17.96 0.05 25.15
CA PRO A 34 -17.11 0.55 26.24
C PRO A 34 -16.32 -0.59 26.90
N LYS A 35 -15.24 -0.26 27.61
CA LYS A 35 -14.39 -1.24 28.30
C LYS A 35 -15.16 -2.10 29.30
N GLU A 36 -15.95 -1.49 30.17
CA GLU A 36 -16.64 -2.18 31.29
C GLU A 36 -17.89 -2.94 30.86
N ASN A 37 -18.54 -2.51 29.78
CA ASN A 37 -19.75 -3.18 29.24
C ASN A 37 -19.73 -3.09 27.71
N PRO A 38 -18.98 -3.94 27.02
CA PRO A 38 -18.82 -3.88 25.58
C PRO A 38 -20.13 -3.97 24.82
N LYS A 39 -20.36 -3.03 23.92
CA LYS A 39 -21.54 -2.96 23.04
C LYS A 39 -21.17 -3.18 21.57
N ILE A 40 -19.91 -2.95 21.22
CA ILE A 40 -19.43 -3.05 19.86
C ILE A 40 -17.99 -3.56 19.83
N VAL A 41 -17.70 -4.39 18.86
CA VAL A 41 -16.35 -4.78 18.44
C VAL A 41 -16.16 -4.29 17.01
N VAL A 42 -15.00 -3.70 16.73
CA VAL A 42 -14.65 -3.22 15.39
C VAL A 42 -13.27 -3.76 15.02
N ALA A 43 -13.19 -4.36 13.85
CA ALA A 43 -11.94 -4.73 13.21
C ALA A 43 -11.82 -3.95 11.92
N VAL A 44 -10.71 -3.23 11.74
CA VAL A 44 -10.43 -2.44 10.54
C VAL A 44 -9.11 -2.91 9.94
N PHE A 45 -9.16 -3.20 8.66
CA PHE A 45 -8.00 -3.53 7.84
C PHE A 45 -7.93 -2.53 6.69
N ILE A 46 -6.79 -1.85 6.54
CA ILE A 46 -6.55 -0.90 5.46
C ILE A 46 -5.33 -1.37 4.66
N GLU A 47 -5.57 -1.77 3.43
CA GLU A 47 -4.50 -2.15 2.52
C GLU A 47 -3.54 -0.98 2.28
N ASN A 48 -2.24 -1.27 2.36
CA ASN A 48 -1.16 -0.28 2.18
C ASN A 48 -1.28 0.95 3.09
N GLY A 49 -1.98 0.82 4.22
CA GLY A 49 -2.27 1.92 5.14
C GLY A 49 -1.13 2.24 6.12
N GLY A 50 -0.07 1.43 6.15
CA GLY A 50 1.05 1.61 7.08
C GLY A 50 0.69 1.26 8.52
N PHE A 51 1.08 2.10 9.47
CA PHE A 51 0.83 1.85 10.88
C PHE A 51 -0.65 1.91 11.26
N GLY A 52 -1.09 0.96 12.11
CA GLY A 52 -2.47 0.84 12.56
C GLY A 52 -3.04 2.10 13.22
N ALA A 53 -2.19 2.92 13.85
CA ALA A 53 -2.60 4.18 14.48
C ALA A 53 -2.88 5.31 13.46
N THR A 54 -2.42 5.19 12.22
CA THR A 54 -2.54 6.27 11.23
C THR A 54 -3.92 6.29 10.57
N TRP A 55 -4.43 5.13 10.18
CA TRP A 55 -5.70 4.99 9.46
C TRP A 55 -6.71 4.09 10.18
N ALA A 56 -6.34 2.83 10.45
CA ALA A 56 -7.25 1.84 10.99
C ALA A 56 -7.81 2.24 12.37
N GLY A 57 -6.96 2.75 13.27
CA GLY A 57 -7.37 3.20 14.60
C GLY A 57 -8.34 4.37 14.57
N PRO A 58 -8.03 5.49 13.89
CA PRO A 58 -8.95 6.60 13.70
C PRO A 58 -10.30 6.20 13.12
N ILE A 59 -10.32 5.41 12.04
CA ILE A 59 -11.57 4.93 11.43
C ILE A 59 -12.37 4.09 12.43
N ALA A 60 -11.75 3.09 13.09
CA ALA A 60 -12.41 2.29 14.10
C ALA A 60 -13.02 3.15 15.22
N SER A 61 -12.28 4.17 15.67
CA SER A 61 -12.73 5.06 16.75
C SER A 61 -13.94 5.92 16.35
N LEU A 62 -14.00 6.37 15.09
CA LEU A 62 -15.16 7.11 14.55
C LEU A 62 -16.38 6.19 14.40
N MET A 63 -16.17 4.95 13.92
CA MET A 63 -17.26 3.95 13.83
C MET A 63 -17.86 3.64 15.20
N MET A 64 -17.02 3.43 16.23
CA MET A 64 -17.47 3.20 17.60
C MET A 64 -18.18 4.43 18.18
N GLU A 65 -17.69 5.64 17.93
CA GLU A 65 -18.35 6.87 18.35
C GLU A 65 -19.73 7.01 17.73
N LYS A 66 -19.82 6.82 16.41
CA LYS A 66 -21.10 6.86 15.69
C LYS A 66 -22.12 5.85 16.24
N TYR A 67 -21.67 4.62 16.49
CA TYR A 67 -22.53 3.57 17.01
C TYR A 67 -23.03 3.86 18.44
N LEU A 68 -22.13 4.30 19.32
CA LEU A 68 -22.43 4.47 20.75
C LEU A 68 -23.12 5.79 21.09
N LYS A 69 -22.89 6.85 20.31
CA LYS A 69 -23.46 8.19 20.52
C LYS A 69 -24.50 8.59 19.48
N ASN A 70 -24.65 7.81 18.42
CA ASN A 70 -25.45 8.10 17.24
C ASN A 70 -25.01 9.35 16.46
N GLU A 71 -23.85 9.92 16.79
CA GLU A 71 -23.26 11.08 16.15
C GLU A 71 -21.72 10.99 16.16
N ILE A 72 -21.05 11.73 15.28
CA ILE A 72 -19.62 11.94 15.29
C ILE A 72 -19.37 13.39 15.73
N THR A 73 -18.68 13.58 16.86
CA THR A 73 -18.33 14.91 17.39
C THR A 73 -16.95 15.35 16.92
N ARG A 74 -16.10 14.40 16.49
CA ARG A 74 -14.73 14.68 16.02
C ARG A 74 -14.70 14.93 14.52
N THR A 75 -15.35 16.00 14.08
CA THR A 75 -15.56 16.33 12.65
C THR A 75 -14.25 16.53 11.88
N ASP A 76 -13.22 17.09 12.50
CA ASP A 76 -11.91 17.26 11.84
C ASP A 76 -11.22 15.92 11.57
N LEU A 77 -11.37 14.96 12.50
CA LEU A 77 -10.86 13.61 12.32
C LEU A 77 -11.65 12.88 11.23
N GLU A 78 -12.97 13.00 11.23
CA GLU A 78 -13.84 12.44 10.20
C GLU A 78 -13.46 12.97 8.82
N LYS A 79 -13.36 14.29 8.68
CA LYS A 79 -12.96 14.95 7.44
C LYS A 79 -11.60 14.42 6.94
N ARG A 80 -10.61 14.34 7.82
CA ARG A 80 -9.29 13.80 7.49
C ARG A 80 -9.35 12.37 6.96
N MET A 81 -10.21 11.52 7.54
CA MET A 81 -10.36 10.13 7.10
C MET A 81 -11.12 10.02 5.77
N LEU A 82 -12.12 10.86 5.54
CA LEU A 82 -12.90 10.88 4.30
C LEU A 82 -12.12 11.46 3.12
N GLU A 83 -11.28 12.46 3.36
CA GLU A 83 -10.45 13.12 2.34
C GLU A 83 -9.10 12.42 2.12
N GLY A 84 -8.79 11.41 2.93
CA GLY A 84 -7.52 10.69 2.86
C GLY A 84 -7.36 9.92 1.55
N ASP A 85 -6.18 10.01 0.95
CA ASP A 85 -5.82 9.30 -0.28
C ASP A 85 -4.58 8.43 -0.05
N LEU A 86 -4.72 7.14 -0.32
CA LEU A 86 -3.66 6.14 -0.25
C LEU A 86 -3.17 5.67 -1.62
N SER A 87 -3.60 6.30 -2.70
CA SER A 87 -3.26 5.88 -4.07
C SER A 87 -1.75 5.85 -4.31
N SER A 88 -1.00 6.77 -3.69
CA SER A 88 0.47 6.80 -3.77
C SER A 88 1.16 5.59 -3.12
N ASN A 89 0.47 4.86 -2.25
CA ASN A 89 1.00 3.66 -1.60
C ASN A 89 0.88 2.39 -2.47
N TYR A 90 0.15 2.47 -3.59
CA TYR A 90 -0.02 1.39 -4.57
C TYR A 90 1.01 1.52 -5.71
N VAL A 91 2.28 1.52 -5.35
CA VAL A 91 3.40 1.81 -6.28
C VAL A 91 3.75 0.62 -7.20
N LEU A 92 3.10 -0.53 -7.05
CA LEU A 92 3.39 -1.74 -7.84
C LEU A 92 3.32 -1.52 -9.34
N LYS A 93 2.30 -0.80 -9.79
CA LYS A 93 2.12 -0.56 -11.22
C LYS A 93 3.26 0.26 -11.78
N ASP A 94 3.65 1.33 -11.09
CA ASP A 94 4.74 2.21 -11.51
C ASP A 94 6.10 1.51 -11.51
N ILE A 95 6.36 0.65 -10.51
CA ILE A 95 7.59 -0.14 -10.45
C ILE A 95 7.62 -1.16 -11.59
N SER A 96 6.52 -1.89 -11.80
CA SER A 96 6.40 -2.87 -12.88
C SER A 96 6.53 -2.22 -14.27
N ASP A 97 5.88 -1.09 -14.49
CA ASP A 97 5.93 -0.38 -15.76
C ASP A 97 7.34 0.17 -16.04
N LYS A 98 8.01 0.77 -15.07
CA LYS A 98 9.40 1.23 -15.19
C LYS A 98 10.38 0.10 -15.46
N GLN A 99 10.24 -1.04 -14.78
CA GLN A 99 11.08 -2.21 -15.00
C GLN A 99 10.85 -2.82 -16.38
N LYS A 100 9.61 -2.84 -16.85
CA LYS A 100 9.27 -3.30 -18.20
C LYS A 100 9.88 -2.39 -19.27
N GLU A 101 9.76 -1.07 -19.12
CA GLU A 101 10.38 -0.10 -20.03
C GLU A 101 11.90 -0.23 -20.08
N GLU A 102 12.55 -0.39 -18.93
CA GLU A 102 14.00 -0.57 -18.87
C GLU A 102 14.45 -1.88 -19.51
N ARG A 103 13.71 -2.98 -19.33
CA ARG A 103 13.98 -4.25 -20.02
C ARG A 103 13.83 -4.14 -21.54
N GLU A 104 12.81 -3.45 -22.01
CA GLU A 104 12.62 -3.23 -23.45
C GLU A 104 13.71 -2.34 -24.03
N ARG A 105 14.17 -1.34 -23.28
CA ARG A 105 15.31 -0.49 -23.63
C ARG A 105 16.59 -1.32 -23.75
N LEU A 106 16.90 -2.13 -22.75
CA LEU A 106 18.08 -3.00 -22.76
C LEU A 106 18.07 -3.99 -23.91
N ARG A 107 16.93 -4.62 -24.20
CA ARG A 107 16.78 -5.52 -25.35
C ARG A 107 17.01 -4.82 -26.69
N ARG A 108 16.55 -3.57 -26.83
CA ARG A 108 16.82 -2.77 -28.05
C ARG A 108 18.29 -2.49 -28.21
N LEU A 109 18.96 -2.05 -27.16
CA LEU A 109 20.40 -1.78 -27.18
C LEU A 109 21.23 -3.03 -27.50
N GLU A 110 20.87 -4.16 -26.93
CA GLU A 110 21.53 -5.44 -27.20
C GLU A 110 21.38 -5.86 -28.67
N LYS A 111 20.17 -5.74 -29.21
CA LYS A 111 19.91 -6.01 -30.63
C LYS A 111 20.73 -5.11 -31.56
N GLU A 112 20.77 -3.82 -31.31
CA GLU A 112 21.57 -2.88 -32.07
C GLU A 112 23.09 -3.19 -31.99
N ARG A 113 23.57 -3.59 -30.80
CA ARG A 113 24.95 -4.02 -30.61
C ARG A 113 25.27 -5.26 -31.43
N LEU A 114 24.39 -6.27 -31.42
CA LEU A 114 24.56 -7.49 -32.20
C LEU A 114 24.53 -7.22 -33.72
N GLU A 115 23.68 -6.33 -34.20
CA GLU A 115 23.63 -5.93 -35.61
C GLU A 115 24.90 -5.21 -36.04
N LYS A 116 25.43 -4.31 -35.20
CA LYS A 116 26.72 -3.65 -35.46
C LYS A 116 27.89 -4.65 -35.53
N LEU A 117 27.92 -5.63 -34.62
CA LEU A 117 28.93 -6.67 -34.62
C LEU A 117 28.89 -7.53 -35.90
N LYS A 118 27.67 -7.90 -36.34
CA LYS A 118 27.50 -8.66 -37.59
C LYS A 118 27.97 -7.88 -38.82
N LYS A 119 27.71 -6.58 -38.89
CA LYS A 119 28.19 -5.72 -39.99
C LYS A 119 29.70 -5.61 -40.01
N VAL A 120 30.36 -5.47 -38.86
CA VAL A 120 31.81 -5.44 -38.75
C VAL A 120 32.46 -6.76 -39.21
N GLN A 121 31.87 -7.90 -38.81
CA GLN A 121 32.36 -9.21 -39.21
C GLN A 121 32.18 -9.49 -40.71
N GLN A 122 31.16 -8.92 -41.35
CA GLN A 122 30.96 -9.03 -42.80
C GLN A 122 31.90 -8.11 -43.61
N SER A 123 32.23 -6.93 -43.09
CA SER A 123 33.15 -5.98 -43.75
C SER A 123 34.64 -6.39 -43.63
N GLY A 124 34.99 -7.25 -42.68
CA GLY A 124 36.36 -7.74 -42.51
C GLY A 124 36.71 -9.01 -43.29
N LYS A 125 35.77 -9.52 -44.13
CA LYS A 125 35.97 -10.72 -44.97
C LYS A 125 36.17 -10.41 -46.47
N ASN A 126 36.32 -9.16 -46.85
CA ASN A 126 36.70 -8.72 -48.18
C ASN A 126 38.21 -8.24 -48.15
#